data_26d60764f72e7217f1a92ace772d4387
#
_entry.id   26d60764f72e7217f1a92ace772d4387
#
_cell.length_a   1.000
_cell.length_b   1.000
_cell.length_c   1.000
_cell.angle_alpha   90.00
_cell.angle_beta   90.00
_cell.angle_gamma   90.00
#
_symmetry.space_group_name_H-M   'P 1'
#
loop_
_entity.id
_entity.type
_entity.pdbx_description
1 polymer ?
#
loop_
_entity_poly.entity_id
_entity_poly.type
_entity_poly.pdbx_seq_one_letter_code
_entity_poly.pdbx_strand_id
1 'polypeptide(L)'
;MWYTKNRNKHFDIDIMELTLYPKLITDALTTVTYPGTKKNLIDSNMLADDVRIDGMKVKFTLIFPRDTDPFLKSTLKAAEAAIHYHVSKDVEVTIETEFASKPRPEVGKMLSQVKNVIAVSSGKGGVGKSTVAANLAIALVRLGYKVGLLDADIFGPSMPKMFDVESERPYGVKKDGRDLIEPIEKYGVKLLSIGFFVNPETATLWRGGMASNALKQLIADADWGELDYFILDTPPGTSDIHLTLLQTLAITGAVIVSTPQSVALADARKGIDMYENDKVNVPILG
;
A
#
# COMPACT_ATOMS: atom_id res chain seq x y z
N MET A 1 32.28 -8.91 85.79
CA MET A 1 32.22 -10.17 85.06
C MET A 1 30.80 -10.38 84.64
N TRP A 2 30.53 -10.20 83.35
CA TRP A 2 29.54 -10.89 82.52
C TRP A 2 29.43 -10.21 81.18
N TYR A 3 29.64 -10.98 80.17
CA TYR A 3 29.71 -10.72 78.76
C TYR A 3 28.39 -10.28 78.19
N THR A 4 28.38 -9.21 77.38
CA THR A 4 27.28 -8.86 76.47
C THR A 4 27.61 -9.31 75.04
N LYS A 5 26.81 -10.22 74.57
CA LYS A 5 26.87 -10.76 73.19
C LYS A 5 26.16 -9.82 72.25
N ASN A 6 26.90 -9.20 71.35
CA ASN A 6 26.43 -8.42 70.26
C ASN A 6 25.70 -9.34 69.31
N ARG A 7 24.40 -9.11 69.00
CA ARG A 7 23.69 -9.70 67.93
C ARG A 7 23.59 -8.65 66.81
N ASN A 8 24.42 -8.80 65.79
CA ASN A 8 24.21 -8.15 64.47
C ASN A 8 22.90 -8.69 63.87
N LYS A 9 21.87 -7.89 63.83
CA LYS A 9 20.73 -8.10 62.93
C LYS A 9 21.18 -7.65 61.55
N HIS A 10 21.49 -8.59 60.67
CA HIS A 10 21.45 -8.33 59.26
C HIS A 10 19.99 -7.98 58.93
N PHE A 11 19.77 -6.76 58.53
CA PHE A 11 18.61 -6.40 57.73
C PHE A 11 18.85 -6.98 56.36
N ASP A 12 18.26 -8.14 56.08
CA ASP A 12 18.05 -8.58 54.72
C ASP A 12 17.07 -7.57 54.09
N ILE A 13 17.61 -6.67 53.27
CA ILE A 13 16.80 -5.87 52.36
C ILE A 13 16.35 -6.87 51.29
N ASP A 14 15.11 -7.34 51.40
CA ASP A 14 14.44 -7.98 50.31
C ASP A 14 14.50 -7.01 49.10
N ILE A 15 15.39 -7.31 48.16
CA ILE A 15 15.41 -6.65 46.90
C ILE A 15 14.09 -7.05 46.23
N MET A 16 13.08 -6.16 46.30
CA MET A 16 11.87 -6.34 45.52
C MET A 16 12.31 -6.48 44.04
N GLU A 17 12.23 -7.70 43.53
CA GLU A 17 12.43 -7.93 42.09
C GLU A 17 11.48 -7.01 41.34
N LEU A 18 12.05 -6.09 40.55
CA LEU A 18 11.28 -5.17 39.72
C LEU A 18 10.54 -6.00 38.66
N THR A 19 9.25 -6.20 38.84
CA THR A 19 8.41 -6.88 37.84
C THR A 19 7.94 -5.87 36.83
N LEU A 20 8.44 -6.00 35.60
CA LEU A 20 8.02 -5.14 34.48
C LEU A 20 6.64 -5.58 33.95
N TYR A 21 5.81 -4.61 33.60
CA TYR A 21 4.53 -4.85 32.93
C TYR A 21 4.26 -3.73 31.91
N PRO A 22 3.47 -3.99 30.84
CA PRO A 22 3.31 -3.07 29.71
C PRO A 22 2.94 -1.65 30.08
N LYS A 23 2.11 -1.45 31.11
CA LYS A 23 1.68 -0.12 31.54
C LYS A 23 2.85 0.76 32.02
N LEU A 24 3.85 0.20 32.71
CA LEU A 24 5.04 0.96 33.12
C LEU A 24 5.78 1.54 31.92
N ILE A 25 5.89 0.76 30.84
CA ILE A 25 6.53 1.19 29.61
C ILE A 25 5.71 2.29 28.92
N THR A 26 4.40 2.06 28.82
CA THR A 26 3.47 3.04 28.23
C THR A 26 3.50 4.36 29.01
N ASP A 27 3.45 4.30 30.36
CA ASP A 27 3.50 5.50 31.22
C ASP A 27 4.83 6.26 31.04
N ALA A 28 5.96 5.56 30.92
CA ALA A 28 7.24 6.19 30.62
C ALA A 28 7.24 6.90 29.26
N LEU A 29 6.64 6.28 28.24
CA LEU A 29 6.56 6.85 26.90
C LEU A 29 5.61 8.05 26.80
N THR A 30 4.66 8.25 27.73
CA THR A 30 3.84 9.47 27.79
C THR A 30 4.66 10.72 28.12
N THR A 31 5.85 10.56 28.70
CA THR A 31 6.74 11.68 29.01
C THR A 31 7.55 12.18 27.80
N VAL A 32 7.58 11.39 26.73
CA VAL A 32 8.34 11.71 25.51
C VAL A 32 7.45 12.43 24.51
N THR A 33 7.80 13.70 24.21
CA THR A 33 7.09 14.49 23.22
C THR A 33 7.69 14.27 21.81
N TYR A 34 6.84 13.95 20.84
CA TYR A 34 7.26 13.88 19.45
C TYR A 34 7.20 15.27 18.80
N PRO A 35 8.33 15.82 18.30
CA PRO A 35 8.38 17.19 17.80
C PRO A 35 7.45 17.44 16.60
N GLY A 36 7.17 16.40 15.79
CA GLY A 36 6.31 16.51 14.60
C GLY A 36 4.86 16.85 14.92
N THR A 37 4.30 16.36 16.05
CA THR A 37 2.92 16.62 16.47
C THR A 37 2.81 17.52 17.69
N LYS A 38 3.91 17.76 18.40
CA LYS A 38 3.95 18.43 19.72
C LYS A 38 3.12 17.74 20.81
N LYS A 39 2.77 16.46 20.61
CA LYS A 39 2.09 15.59 21.56
C LYS A 39 3.05 14.49 22.03
N ASN A 40 2.73 13.80 23.09
CA ASN A 40 3.52 12.65 23.51
C ASN A 40 3.38 11.46 22.53
N LEU A 41 4.23 10.43 22.67
CA LEU A 41 4.24 9.29 21.76
C LEU A 41 2.93 8.50 21.75
N ILE A 42 2.26 8.42 22.90
CA ILE A 42 1.00 7.69 23.04
C ILE A 42 -0.15 8.46 22.40
N ASP A 43 -0.31 9.76 22.73
CA ASP A 43 -1.34 10.62 22.14
C ASP A 43 -1.14 10.86 20.65
N SER A 44 0.06 10.61 20.14
CA SER A 44 0.40 10.66 18.73
C SER A 44 0.15 9.33 18.01
N ASN A 45 -0.37 8.30 18.70
CA ASN A 45 -0.56 6.93 18.20
C ASN A 45 0.73 6.35 17.56
N MET A 46 1.89 6.67 18.15
CA MET A 46 3.17 6.19 17.63
C MET A 46 3.61 4.86 18.25
N LEU A 47 2.99 4.39 19.32
CA LEU A 47 3.25 3.06 19.88
C LEU A 47 2.33 2.04 19.23
N ALA A 48 2.90 0.97 18.66
CA ALA A 48 2.14 -0.20 18.24
C ALA A 48 1.71 -1.04 19.47
N ASP A 49 0.65 -1.85 19.30
CA ASP A 49 0.08 -2.67 20.39
C ASP A 49 0.91 -3.94 20.70
N ASP A 50 2.23 -3.88 20.53
CA ASP A 50 3.12 -5.06 20.62
C ASP A 50 4.19 -4.98 21.72
N VAL A 51 3.94 -4.26 22.81
CA VAL A 51 4.90 -4.20 23.92
C VAL A 51 5.11 -5.60 24.52
N ARG A 52 6.30 -6.15 24.31
CA ARG A 52 6.71 -7.48 24.79
C ARG A 52 7.75 -7.34 25.88
N ILE A 53 7.56 -8.09 26.96
CA ILE A 53 8.44 -8.07 28.13
C ILE A 53 8.86 -9.51 28.42
N ASP A 54 10.18 -9.71 28.53
CA ASP A 54 10.80 -10.97 28.92
C ASP A 54 11.87 -10.67 29.99
N GLY A 55 11.52 -10.86 31.28
CA GLY A 55 12.33 -10.45 32.39
C GLY A 55 12.65 -8.95 32.35
N MET A 56 13.93 -8.60 32.24
CA MET A 56 14.38 -7.20 32.10
C MET A 56 14.53 -6.72 30.66
N LYS A 57 14.08 -7.51 29.68
CA LYS A 57 14.10 -7.13 28.25
C LYS A 57 12.73 -6.62 27.83
N VAL A 58 12.73 -5.45 27.24
CA VAL A 58 11.53 -4.79 26.71
C VAL A 58 11.71 -4.57 25.22
N LYS A 59 10.76 -5.06 24.43
CA LYS A 59 10.71 -4.87 23.00
C LYS A 59 9.37 -4.25 22.61
N PHE A 60 9.39 -3.19 21.81
CA PHE A 60 8.19 -2.57 21.24
C PHE A 60 8.50 -1.85 19.93
N THR A 61 7.45 -1.53 19.18
CA THR A 61 7.55 -0.88 17.87
C THR A 61 7.02 0.56 17.95
N LEU A 62 7.77 1.51 17.40
CA LEU A 62 7.33 2.88 17.19
C LEU A 62 7.02 3.14 15.72
N ILE A 63 5.82 3.67 15.45
CA ILE A 63 5.33 3.99 14.11
C ILE A 63 5.64 5.45 13.80
N PHE A 64 6.50 5.70 12.79
CA PHE A 64 6.84 7.03 12.33
C PHE A 64 6.07 7.40 11.06
N PRO A 65 5.85 8.70 10.77
CA PRO A 65 5.17 9.13 9.55
C PRO A 65 5.87 8.72 8.24
N ARG A 66 7.20 8.58 8.27
CA ARG A 66 8.04 8.19 7.12
C ARG A 66 9.44 7.75 7.57
N ASP A 67 10.13 7.01 6.72
CA ASP A 67 11.51 6.52 6.96
C ASP A 67 12.56 7.64 7.02
N THR A 68 12.30 8.74 6.29
CA THR A 68 13.14 9.95 6.26
C THR A 68 12.78 10.99 7.33
N ASP A 69 12.06 10.58 8.40
CA ASP A 69 11.65 11.47 9.46
C ASP A 69 12.87 12.10 10.17
N PRO A 70 13.01 13.43 10.17
CA PRO A 70 14.16 14.11 10.78
C PRO A 70 14.25 13.88 12.30
N PHE A 71 13.14 13.54 12.94
CA PHE A 71 13.06 13.32 14.38
C PHE A 71 13.22 11.86 14.79
N LEU A 72 13.34 10.92 13.84
CA LEU A 72 13.39 9.50 14.11
C LEU A 72 14.47 9.13 15.14
N LYS A 73 15.72 9.49 14.85
CA LYS A 73 16.85 9.17 15.75
C LYS A 73 16.75 9.82 17.12
N SER A 74 16.27 11.06 17.19
CA SER A 74 16.10 11.77 18.47
C SER A 74 14.96 11.18 19.29
N THR A 75 13.86 10.78 18.67
CA THR A 75 12.72 10.20 19.34
C THR A 75 13.04 8.79 19.88
N LEU A 76 13.77 7.95 19.12
CA LEU A 76 14.22 6.64 19.63
C LEU A 76 15.09 6.78 20.86
N LYS A 77 16.08 7.69 20.85
CA LYS A 77 16.93 7.97 22.01
C LYS A 77 16.14 8.50 23.21
N ALA A 78 15.16 9.37 22.96
CA ALA A 78 14.33 9.92 24.02
C ALA A 78 13.42 8.85 24.65
N ALA A 79 12.87 7.93 23.85
CA ALA A 79 12.06 6.82 24.32
C ALA A 79 12.88 5.85 25.20
N GLU A 80 14.07 5.47 24.75
CA GLU A 80 15.00 4.64 25.53
C GLU A 80 15.39 5.32 26.83
N ALA A 81 15.78 6.59 26.81
CA ALA A 81 16.14 7.37 27.97
C ALA A 81 14.97 7.50 28.98
N ALA A 82 13.74 7.67 28.50
CA ALA A 82 12.57 7.73 29.35
C ALA A 82 12.31 6.42 30.10
N ILE A 83 12.48 5.28 29.43
CA ILE A 83 12.37 3.97 30.09
C ILE A 83 13.46 3.79 31.14
N HIS A 84 14.71 4.12 30.80
CA HIS A 84 15.81 4.03 31.78
C HIS A 84 15.64 4.97 32.97
N TYR A 85 15.01 6.12 32.79
CA TYR A 85 14.78 7.09 33.84
C TYR A 85 13.58 6.75 34.74
N HIS A 86 12.46 6.34 34.16
CA HIS A 86 11.20 6.14 34.87
C HIS A 86 10.98 4.69 35.31
N VAL A 87 11.67 3.72 34.70
CA VAL A 87 11.51 2.29 35.05
C VAL A 87 12.78 1.74 35.72
N SER A 88 13.84 1.52 34.99
CA SER A 88 15.14 1.12 35.52
C SER A 88 16.25 1.23 34.47
N LYS A 89 17.46 1.55 34.91
CA LYS A 89 18.66 1.57 34.07
C LYS A 89 19.09 0.17 33.60
N ASP A 90 18.64 -0.87 34.29
CA ASP A 90 19.00 -2.26 33.99
C ASP A 90 18.07 -2.89 32.92
N VAL A 91 17.07 -2.16 32.44
CA VAL A 91 16.18 -2.64 31.39
C VAL A 91 16.89 -2.60 30.05
N GLU A 92 16.95 -3.75 29.35
CA GLU A 92 17.42 -3.84 27.97
C GLU A 92 16.27 -3.47 27.01
N VAL A 93 16.38 -2.32 26.35
CA VAL A 93 15.33 -1.79 25.50
C VAL A 93 15.64 -2.06 24.02
N THR A 94 14.74 -2.72 23.32
CA THR A 94 14.78 -2.90 21.85
C THR A 94 13.59 -2.19 21.23
N ILE A 95 13.86 -1.18 20.40
CA ILE A 95 12.81 -0.41 19.71
C ILE A 95 12.89 -0.73 18.23
N GLU A 96 11.85 -1.37 17.69
CA GLU A 96 11.65 -1.54 16.25
C GLU A 96 10.96 -0.30 15.69
N THR A 97 11.16 -0.04 14.41
CA THR A 97 10.53 1.09 13.75
C THR A 97 9.66 0.61 12.60
N GLU A 98 8.42 1.05 12.58
CA GLU A 98 7.52 0.94 11.44
C GLU A 98 7.20 2.33 10.91
N PHE A 99 6.79 2.40 9.67
CA PHE A 99 6.42 3.66 9.05
C PHE A 99 4.94 3.62 8.72
N ALA A 100 4.21 4.66 9.19
CA ALA A 100 2.82 4.81 8.84
C ALA A 100 2.70 4.87 7.32
N SER A 101 1.89 4.00 6.75
CA SER A 101 1.45 4.20 5.38
C SER A 101 0.75 5.55 5.34
N LYS A 102 1.27 6.50 4.55
CA LYS A 102 0.62 7.82 4.39
C LYS A 102 -0.86 7.58 4.09
N PRO A 103 -1.78 8.32 4.73
CA PRO A 103 -3.16 8.30 4.28
C PRO A 103 -3.12 8.65 2.80
N ARG A 104 -3.64 7.73 1.97
CA ARG A 104 -3.72 7.99 0.53
C ARG A 104 -4.48 9.29 0.34
N PRO A 105 -4.00 10.21 -0.52
CA PRO A 105 -4.82 11.35 -0.89
C PRO A 105 -6.17 10.77 -1.33
N GLU A 106 -7.28 11.41 -0.98
CA GLU A 106 -8.62 11.07 -1.46
C GLU A 106 -8.63 11.22 -2.98
N VAL A 107 -8.05 10.22 -3.65
CA VAL A 107 -8.01 10.12 -5.09
C VAL A 107 -9.38 9.57 -5.49
N GLY A 108 -10.14 10.40 -6.10
CA GLY A 108 -11.38 10.24 -6.79
C GLY A 108 -12.32 9.09 -6.37
N LYS A 109 -13.56 9.41 -6.16
CA LYS A 109 -14.68 8.49 -5.83
C LYS A 109 -15.03 7.49 -6.95
N MET A 110 -14.21 7.37 -8.00
CA MET A 110 -14.40 6.38 -9.04
C MET A 110 -14.11 4.99 -8.48
N LEU A 111 -14.94 4.03 -8.83
CA LEU A 111 -14.86 2.64 -8.36
C LEU A 111 -15.05 2.48 -6.83
N SER A 112 -15.92 3.28 -6.21
CA SER A 112 -16.22 3.20 -4.78
C SER A 112 -16.75 1.82 -4.33
N GLN A 113 -17.25 1.01 -5.26
CA GLN A 113 -17.77 -0.35 -5.03
C GLN A 113 -16.69 -1.43 -5.22
N VAL A 114 -15.44 -1.04 -5.49
CA VAL A 114 -14.31 -1.94 -5.69
C VAL A 114 -13.42 -1.93 -4.45
N LYS A 115 -13.16 -3.12 -3.89
CA LYS A 115 -12.34 -3.24 -2.67
C LYS A 115 -10.86 -3.00 -2.91
N ASN A 116 -10.33 -3.56 -4.01
CA ASN A 116 -8.90 -3.50 -4.34
C ASN A 116 -8.70 -3.15 -5.81
N VAL A 117 -7.86 -2.16 -6.09
CA VAL A 117 -7.46 -1.78 -7.45
C VAL A 117 -5.97 -2.08 -7.60
N ILE A 118 -5.63 -3.02 -8.48
CA ILE A 118 -4.26 -3.46 -8.72
C ILE A 118 -3.83 -2.99 -10.11
N ALA A 119 -2.82 -2.13 -10.18
CA ALA A 119 -2.20 -1.73 -11.43
C ALA A 119 -1.13 -2.75 -11.84
N VAL A 120 -1.18 -3.23 -13.07
CA VAL A 120 -0.11 -4.04 -13.68
C VAL A 120 0.62 -3.15 -14.68
N SER A 121 1.89 -2.88 -14.41
CA SER A 121 2.70 -1.92 -15.16
C SER A 121 4.03 -2.51 -15.58
N SER A 122 4.66 -1.87 -16.55
CA SER A 122 6.02 -2.22 -16.98
C SER A 122 6.76 -0.97 -17.46
N GLY A 123 8.06 -0.93 -17.22
CA GLY A 123 8.89 0.15 -17.75
C GLY A 123 9.09 0.08 -19.27
N LYS A 124 8.87 -1.08 -19.89
CA LYS A 124 9.12 -1.35 -21.30
C LYS A 124 8.03 -2.24 -21.90
N GLY A 125 7.73 -2.05 -23.18
CA GLY A 125 6.84 -2.93 -23.92
C GLY A 125 7.44 -4.32 -24.18
N GLY A 126 6.56 -5.33 -24.35
CA GLY A 126 6.96 -6.69 -24.71
C GLY A 126 7.53 -7.57 -23.58
N VAL A 127 7.42 -7.16 -22.31
CA VAL A 127 7.91 -7.92 -21.15
C VAL A 127 6.89 -8.92 -20.58
N GLY A 128 5.69 -8.99 -21.14
CA GLY A 128 4.64 -9.89 -20.69
C GLY A 128 3.62 -9.26 -19.72
N LYS A 129 3.58 -7.93 -19.58
CA LYS A 129 2.68 -7.18 -18.70
C LYS A 129 1.22 -7.65 -18.81
N SER A 130 0.65 -7.61 -20.02
CA SER A 130 -0.75 -7.99 -20.26
C SER A 130 -1.00 -9.48 -20.00
N THR A 131 0.01 -10.34 -20.25
CA THR A 131 -0.06 -11.77 -19.89
C THR A 131 -0.17 -11.95 -18.38
N VAL A 132 0.61 -11.20 -17.61
CA VAL A 132 0.52 -11.21 -16.14
C VAL A 132 -0.85 -10.70 -15.67
N ALA A 133 -1.33 -9.59 -16.23
CA ALA A 133 -2.63 -9.02 -15.87
C ALA A 133 -3.79 -9.98 -16.14
N ALA A 134 -3.83 -10.60 -17.32
CA ALA A 134 -4.86 -11.58 -17.69
C ALA A 134 -4.84 -12.81 -16.78
N ASN A 135 -3.66 -13.40 -16.54
CA ASN A 135 -3.53 -14.56 -15.67
C ASN A 135 -3.86 -14.25 -14.21
N LEU A 136 -3.48 -13.07 -13.70
CA LEU A 136 -3.83 -12.62 -12.38
C LEU A 136 -5.36 -12.49 -12.22
N ALA A 137 -6.04 -11.88 -13.19
CA ALA A 137 -7.50 -11.75 -13.17
C ALA A 137 -8.18 -13.13 -13.13
N ILE A 138 -7.77 -14.08 -14.00
CA ILE A 138 -8.32 -15.42 -14.04
C ILE A 138 -7.99 -16.21 -12.76
N ALA A 139 -6.79 -16.05 -12.21
CA ALA A 139 -6.41 -16.73 -10.96
C ALA A 139 -7.29 -16.26 -9.79
N LEU A 140 -7.57 -14.96 -9.69
CA LEU A 140 -8.45 -14.40 -8.67
C LEU A 140 -9.90 -14.91 -8.82
N VAL A 141 -10.41 -15.00 -10.05
CA VAL A 141 -11.74 -15.62 -10.30
C VAL A 141 -11.76 -17.08 -9.84
N ARG A 142 -10.71 -17.85 -10.12
CA ARG A 142 -10.61 -19.25 -9.67
C ARG A 142 -10.57 -19.40 -8.15
N LEU A 143 -10.12 -18.37 -7.44
CA LEU A 143 -10.17 -18.30 -5.98
C LEU A 143 -11.53 -17.83 -5.45
N GLY A 144 -12.51 -17.56 -6.32
CA GLY A 144 -13.88 -17.18 -5.94
C GLY A 144 -14.12 -15.69 -5.81
N TYR A 145 -13.18 -14.82 -6.22
CA TYR A 145 -13.33 -13.37 -6.17
C TYR A 145 -14.07 -12.82 -7.40
N LYS A 146 -14.81 -11.74 -7.21
CA LYS A 146 -15.41 -10.93 -8.28
C LYS A 146 -14.34 -10.01 -8.85
N VAL A 147 -14.05 -10.15 -10.14
CA VAL A 147 -12.91 -9.48 -10.78
C VAL A 147 -13.33 -8.68 -12.01
N GLY A 148 -12.89 -7.42 -12.05
CA GLY A 148 -12.90 -6.57 -13.25
C GLY A 148 -11.49 -6.43 -13.82
N LEU A 149 -11.39 -6.31 -15.13
CA LEU A 149 -10.14 -6.05 -15.85
C LEU A 149 -10.35 -4.94 -16.89
N LEU A 150 -9.56 -3.88 -16.77
CA LEU A 150 -9.51 -2.81 -17.76
C LEU A 150 -8.16 -2.84 -18.49
N ASP A 151 -8.21 -3.00 -19.80
CA ASP A 151 -7.08 -2.81 -20.69
C ASP A 151 -7.01 -1.34 -21.11
N ALA A 152 -6.04 -0.62 -20.56
CA ALA A 152 -5.80 0.79 -20.78
C ALA A 152 -4.67 1.06 -21.79
N ASP A 153 -4.12 0.02 -22.44
CA ASP A 153 -3.07 0.17 -23.45
C ASP A 153 -3.67 0.55 -24.82
N ILE A 154 -3.70 1.86 -25.08
CA ILE A 154 -4.32 2.42 -26.30
C ILE A 154 -3.56 2.03 -27.56
N PHE A 155 -2.24 1.91 -27.46
CA PHE A 155 -1.37 1.68 -28.61
C PHE A 155 -1.19 0.20 -28.93
N GLY A 156 -1.52 -0.68 -28.00
CA GLY A 156 -1.39 -2.11 -28.17
C GLY A 156 -2.42 -2.89 -27.35
N PRO A 157 -3.74 -2.59 -27.52
CA PRO A 157 -4.76 -3.28 -26.74
C PRO A 157 -4.72 -4.77 -27.05
N SER A 158 -4.45 -5.58 -26.04
CA SER A 158 -4.20 -7.00 -26.21
C SER A 158 -5.26 -7.90 -25.57
N MET A 159 -6.02 -7.38 -24.61
CA MET A 159 -7.01 -8.17 -23.87
C MET A 159 -8.15 -8.72 -24.74
N PRO A 160 -8.69 -8.00 -25.73
CA PRO A 160 -9.72 -8.57 -26.61
C PRO A 160 -9.26 -9.86 -27.28
N LYS A 161 -8.01 -9.91 -27.74
CA LYS A 161 -7.41 -11.10 -28.35
C LYS A 161 -7.11 -12.19 -27.33
N MET A 162 -6.57 -11.83 -26.18
CA MET A 162 -6.20 -12.79 -25.12
C MET A 162 -7.41 -13.50 -24.51
N PHE A 163 -8.55 -12.82 -24.49
CA PHE A 163 -9.82 -13.35 -23.97
C PHE A 163 -10.71 -13.93 -25.08
N ASP A 164 -10.26 -13.93 -26.34
CA ASP A 164 -11.06 -14.42 -27.50
C ASP A 164 -12.42 -13.72 -27.59
N VAL A 165 -12.40 -12.39 -27.53
CA VAL A 165 -13.57 -11.51 -27.59
C VAL A 165 -13.37 -10.35 -28.60
N GLU A 166 -12.49 -10.51 -29.59
CA GLU A 166 -12.21 -9.48 -30.60
C GLU A 166 -13.44 -9.10 -31.42
N SER A 167 -14.35 -10.07 -31.64
CA SER A 167 -15.61 -9.87 -32.37
C SER A 167 -16.74 -9.32 -31.50
N GLU A 168 -16.58 -9.33 -30.18
CA GLU A 168 -17.58 -8.83 -29.26
C GLU A 168 -17.49 -7.30 -29.12
N ARG A 169 -18.60 -6.67 -28.75
CA ARG A 169 -18.64 -5.22 -28.47
C ARG A 169 -19.41 -4.99 -27.19
N PRO A 170 -18.88 -4.17 -26.26
CA PRO A 170 -19.66 -3.68 -25.13
C PRO A 170 -20.89 -2.92 -25.63
N TYR A 171 -21.99 -3.04 -24.93
CA TYR A 171 -23.23 -2.36 -25.30
C TYR A 171 -23.71 -1.45 -24.17
N GLY A 172 -24.51 -0.44 -24.55
CA GLY A 172 -25.11 0.47 -23.57
C GLY A 172 -26.30 -0.18 -22.87
N VAL A 173 -26.36 -0.03 -21.55
CA VAL A 173 -27.50 -0.44 -20.73
C VAL A 173 -28.03 0.76 -19.93
N LYS A 174 -29.34 0.78 -19.70
CA LYS A 174 -29.95 1.78 -18.82
C LYS A 174 -30.14 1.20 -17.43
N LYS A 175 -29.49 1.78 -16.42
CA LYS A 175 -29.57 1.35 -15.05
C LYS A 175 -29.68 2.57 -14.12
N ASP A 176 -30.70 2.60 -13.27
CA ASP A 176 -30.95 3.70 -12.32
C ASP A 176 -31.00 5.08 -12.99
N GLY A 177 -31.58 5.14 -14.23
CA GLY A 177 -31.73 6.37 -15.01
C GLY A 177 -30.44 6.87 -15.67
N ARG A 178 -29.32 6.12 -15.60
CA ARG A 178 -28.06 6.42 -16.26
C ARG A 178 -27.80 5.45 -17.42
N ASP A 179 -27.19 5.97 -18.47
CA ASP A 179 -26.68 5.14 -19.56
C ASP A 179 -25.29 4.66 -19.15
N LEU A 180 -25.13 3.34 -19.02
CA LEU A 180 -23.87 2.69 -18.64
C LEU A 180 -23.37 1.76 -19.75
N ILE A 181 -22.09 1.45 -19.73
CA ILE A 181 -21.46 0.47 -20.60
C ILE A 181 -21.43 -0.87 -19.86
N GLU A 182 -22.05 -1.90 -20.43
CA GLU A 182 -21.96 -3.26 -19.88
C GLU A 182 -20.61 -3.88 -20.27
N PRO A 183 -19.74 -4.23 -19.29
CA PRO A 183 -18.51 -4.94 -19.59
C PRO A 183 -18.78 -6.32 -20.19
N ILE A 184 -17.89 -6.77 -21.08
CA ILE A 184 -17.93 -8.15 -21.59
C ILE A 184 -17.54 -9.08 -20.45
N GLU A 185 -18.34 -10.13 -20.21
CA GLU A 185 -18.03 -11.12 -19.22
C GLU A 185 -17.45 -12.38 -19.89
N LYS A 186 -16.19 -12.67 -19.62
CA LYS A 186 -15.49 -13.84 -20.15
C LYS A 186 -14.65 -14.50 -19.07
N TYR A 187 -14.74 -15.81 -18.96
CA TYR A 187 -14.07 -16.61 -17.94
C TYR A 187 -14.35 -16.14 -16.50
N GLY A 188 -15.50 -15.49 -16.25
CA GLY A 188 -15.88 -14.92 -14.97
C GLY A 188 -15.22 -13.56 -14.66
N VAL A 189 -14.52 -12.97 -15.62
CA VAL A 189 -13.93 -11.64 -15.53
C VAL A 189 -14.79 -10.64 -16.27
N LYS A 190 -15.16 -9.52 -15.65
CA LYS A 190 -15.75 -8.36 -16.31
C LYS A 190 -14.64 -7.59 -17.03
N LEU A 191 -14.66 -7.59 -18.35
CA LEU A 191 -13.60 -7.04 -19.20
C LEU A 191 -14.07 -5.82 -19.96
N LEU A 192 -13.30 -4.73 -19.91
CA LEU A 192 -13.31 -3.68 -20.91
C LEU A 192 -11.90 -3.44 -21.45
N SER A 193 -11.81 -3.08 -22.70
CA SER A 193 -10.58 -2.64 -23.34
C SER A 193 -10.86 -1.36 -24.13
N ILE A 194 -9.93 -0.44 -24.08
CA ILE A 194 -9.96 0.73 -24.96
C ILE A 194 -9.99 0.31 -26.44
N GLY A 195 -9.44 -0.88 -26.75
CA GLY A 195 -9.46 -1.45 -28.09
C GLY A 195 -10.85 -1.78 -28.66
N PHE A 196 -11.89 -1.86 -27.82
CA PHE A 196 -13.27 -2.00 -28.32
C PHE A 196 -13.84 -0.71 -28.92
N PHE A 197 -13.26 0.44 -28.57
CA PHE A 197 -13.78 1.77 -28.91
C PHE A 197 -12.88 2.55 -29.85
N VAL A 198 -11.62 2.14 -29.99
CA VAL A 198 -10.62 2.83 -30.81
C VAL A 198 -10.31 1.99 -32.06
N ASN A 199 -10.47 2.57 -33.23
CA ASN A 199 -10.01 1.93 -34.43
C ASN A 199 -8.46 1.94 -34.46
N PRO A 200 -7.79 0.78 -34.65
CA PRO A 200 -6.33 0.68 -34.72
C PRO A 200 -5.67 1.67 -35.67
N GLU A 201 -6.33 1.96 -36.80
CA GLU A 201 -5.83 2.91 -37.82
C GLU A 201 -5.81 4.37 -37.34
N THR A 202 -6.69 4.72 -36.39
CA THR A 202 -6.81 6.07 -35.83
C THR A 202 -6.20 6.21 -34.44
N ALA A 203 -5.79 5.12 -33.82
CA ALA A 203 -5.21 5.10 -32.49
C ALA A 203 -3.99 6.03 -32.34
N THR A 204 -3.19 6.15 -33.42
CA THR A 204 -2.01 7.03 -33.46
C THR A 204 -2.36 8.53 -33.41
N LEU A 205 -3.60 8.91 -33.66
CA LEU A 205 -4.07 10.29 -33.57
C LEU A 205 -4.48 10.68 -32.14
N TRP A 206 -4.62 9.70 -31.24
CA TRP A 206 -5.01 9.92 -29.87
C TRP A 206 -3.85 10.51 -29.08
N ARG A 207 -3.93 11.79 -28.79
CA ARG A 207 -2.96 12.46 -27.93
C ARG A 207 -3.33 12.23 -26.45
N GLY A 208 -2.33 12.29 -25.56
CA GLY A 208 -2.45 11.94 -24.15
C GLY A 208 -3.72 12.40 -23.43
N GLY A 209 -4.16 13.65 -23.66
CA GLY A 209 -5.39 14.15 -23.03
C GLY A 209 -6.68 13.47 -23.50
N MET A 210 -6.80 13.12 -24.80
CA MET A 210 -7.96 12.40 -25.34
C MET A 210 -8.01 10.97 -24.78
N ALA A 211 -6.88 10.32 -24.79
CA ALA A 211 -6.69 8.98 -24.23
C ALA A 211 -7.06 8.91 -22.76
N SER A 212 -6.56 9.85 -21.97
CA SER A 212 -6.85 9.94 -20.54
C SER A 212 -8.33 10.18 -20.25
N ASN A 213 -9.01 11.02 -21.05
CA ASN A 213 -10.43 11.27 -20.89
C ASN A 213 -11.29 10.05 -21.26
N ALA A 214 -10.95 9.35 -22.36
CA ALA A 214 -11.66 8.13 -22.74
C ALA A 214 -11.53 7.04 -21.67
N LEU A 215 -10.35 6.85 -21.10
CA LEU A 215 -10.14 5.90 -19.99
C LEU A 215 -10.94 6.29 -18.75
N LYS A 216 -10.99 7.59 -18.40
CA LYS A 216 -11.85 8.06 -17.31
C LYS A 216 -13.32 7.74 -17.55
N GLN A 217 -13.80 7.93 -18.78
CA GLN A 217 -15.17 7.57 -19.15
C GLN A 217 -15.40 6.06 -19.04
N LEU A 218 -14.54 5.22 -19.58
CA LEU A 218 -14.65 3.75 -19.45
C LEU A 218 -14.67 3.29 -17.99
N ILE A 219 -13.95 3.97 -17.11
CA ILE A 219 -13.96 3.65 -15.69
C ILE A 219 -15.26 4.12 -15.02
N ALA A 220 -15.73 5.33 -15.35
CA ALA A 220 -16.88 5.96 -14.70
C ALA A 220 -18.23 5.47 -15.19
N ASP A 221 -18.32 5.22 -16.51
CA ASP A 221 -19.58 4.95 -17.19
C ASP A 221 -19.83 3.44 -17.40
N ALA A 222 -18.92 2.57 -16.94
CA ALA A 222 -19.15 1.13 -17.01
C ALA A 222 -19.85 0.59 -15.77
N ASP A 223 -20.75 -0.40 -15.97
CA ASP A 223 -21.41 -1.14 -14.90
C ASP A 223 -20.53 -2.23 -14.31
N TRP A 224 -19.50 -1.79 -13.62
CA TRP A 224 -18.60 -2.73 -12.93
C TRP A 224 -19.29 -3.49 -11.80
N GLY A 225 -20.27 -2.87 -11.12
CA GLY A 225 -20.90 -3.41 -9.92
C GLY A 225 -19.90 -3.56 -8.76
N GLU A 226 -20.25 -4.41 -7.81
CA GLU A 226 -19.35 -4.73 -6.68
C GLU A 226 -18.26 -5.70 -7.12
N LEU A 227 -17.00 -5.30 -6.94
CA LEU A 227 -15.83 -6.12 -7.24
C LEU A 227 -14.92 -6.26 -6.01
N ASP A 228 -14.32 -7.44 -5.86
CA ASP A 228 -13.25 -7.66 -4.89
C ASP A 228 -11.94 -7.11 -5.40
N TYR A 229 -11.67 -7.30 -6.71
CA TYR A 229 -10.46 -6.83 -7.38
C TYR A 229 -10.78 -6.19 -8.73
N PHE A 230 -10.09 -5.10 -9.00
CA PHE A 230 -10.07 -4.45 -10.30
C PHE A 230 -8.63 -4.42 -10.80
N ILE A 231 -8.36 -5.14 -11.88
CA ILE A 231 -7.03 -5.21 -12.48
C ILE A 231 -6.94 -4.17 -13.59
N LEU A 232 -5.93 -3.33 -13.52
CA LEU A 232 -5.67 -2.29 -14.51
C LEU A 232 -4.42 -2.65 -15.30
N ASP A 233 -4.56 -3.07 -16.55
CA ASP A 233 -3.45 -3.29 -17.47
C ASP A 233 -3.06 -1.95 -18.08
N THR A 234 -1.96 -1.35 -17.57
CA THR A 234 -1.56 0.01 -17.96
C THR A 234 -0.78 0.01 -19.29
N PRO A 235 -0.67 1.13 -20.00
CA PRO A 235 0.30 1.25 -21.11
C PRO A 235 1.73 0.97 -20.63
N PRO A 236 2.67 0.62 -21.50
CA PRO A 236 4.08 0.50 -21.12
C PRO A 236 4.71 1.88 -20.85
N GLY A 237 5.71 1.92 -19.97
CA GLY A 237 6.45 3.15 -19.64
C GLY A 237 5.78 4.00 -18.56
N THR A 238 6.08 5.29 -18.53
CA THR A 238 5.63 6.27 -17.54
C THR A 238 5.03 7.50 -18.25
N SER A 239 3.87 7.32 -18.87
CA SER A 239 3.19 8.38 -19.64
C SER A 239 2.21 9.19 -18.77
N ASP A 240 1.71 10.32 -19.29
CA ASP A 240 0.65 11.12 -18.67
C ASP A 240 -0.62 10.32 -18.35
N ILE A 241 -0.84 9.23 -19.09
CA ILE A 241 -1.95 8.30 -18.83
C ILE A 241 -1.80 7.64 -17.45
N HIS A 242 -0.59 7.19 -17.09
CA HIS A 242 -0.33 6.62 -15.77
C HIS A 242 -0.62 7.63 -14.66
N LEU A 243 -0.13 8.86 -14.79
CA LEU A 243 -0.39 9.92 -13.81
C LEU A 243 -1.88 10.21 -13.68
N THR A 244 -2.60 10.20 -14.81
CA THR A 244 -4.05 10.39 -14.81
C THR A 244 -4.77 9.26 -14.06
N LEU A 245 -4.40 8.01 -14.32
CA LEU A 245 -4.98 6.84 -13.65
C LEU A 245 -4.68 6.85 -12.14
N LEU A 246 -3.44 7.17 -11.77
CA LEU A 246 -3.01 7.31 -10.37
C LEU A 246 -3.75 8.44 -9.63
N GLN A 247 -4.09 9.52 -10.32
CA GLN A 247 -4.86 10.64 -9.76
C GLN A 247 -6.36 10.37 -9.70
N THR A 248 -6.85 9.43 -10.51
CA THR A 248 -8.28 9.16 -10.68
C THR A 248 -8.74 7.98 -9.82
N LEU A 249 -7.90 6.98 -9.64
CA LEU A 249 -8.20 5.72 -8.97
C LEU A 249 -7.45 5.59 -7.64
N ALA A 250 -8.14 5.06 -6.63
CA ALA A 250 -7.51 4.65 -5.37
C ALA A 250 -6.78 3.30 -5.55
N ILE A 251 -5.64 3.33 -6.26
CA ILE A 251 -4.85 2.12 -6.51
C ILE A 251 -4.33 1.56 -5.19
N THR A 252 -4.65 0.30 -4.89
CA THR A 252 -4.30 -0.38 -3.64
C THR A 252 -2.97 -1.12 -3.70
N GLY A 253 -2.50 -1.44 -4.90
CA GLY A 253 -1.20 -2.08 -5.13
C GLY A 253 -0.80 -1.99 -6.58
N ALA A 254 0.50 -2.14 -6.86
CA ALA A 254 1.04 -2.20 -8.21
C ALA A 254 1.92 -3.43 -8.39
N VAL A 255 1.80 -4.09 -9.54
CA VAL A 255 2.67 -5.18 -9.98
C VAL A 255 3.53 -4.64 -11.11
N ILE A 256 4.84 -4.66 -10.92
CA ILE A 256 5.80 -4.19 -11.95
C ILE A 256 6.40 -5.39 -12.66
N VAL A 257 6.10 -5.53 -13.93
CA VAL A 257 6.58 -6.63 -14.77
C VAL A 257 7.82 -6.18 -15.54
N SER A 258 8.89 -6.94 -15.43
CA SER A 258 10.15 -6.66 -16.13
C SER A 258 10.83 -7.96 -16.57
N THR A 259 11.86 -7.82 -17.40
CA THR A 259 12.79 -8.89 -17.75
C THR A 259 14.16 -8.60 -17.12
N PRO A 260 15.05 -9.59 -16.95
CA PRO A 260 16.30 -9.42 -16.19
C PRO A 260 17.38 -8.58 -16.88
N GLN A 261 17.13 -8.09 -18.11
CA GLN A 261 18.08 -7.25 -18.82
C GLN A 261 18.25 -5.89 -18.13
N SER A 262 19.49 -5.41 -18.03
CA SER A 262 19.83 -4.16 -17.32
C SER A 262 19.04 -2.94 -17.80
N VAL A 263 18.78 -2.85 -19.11
CA VAL A 263 17.97 -1.76 -19.69
C VAL A 263 16.51 -1.84 -19.22
N ALA A 264 15.91 -3.04 -19.24
CA ALA A 264 14.54 -3.24 -18.77
C ALA A 264 14.40 -2.94 -17.27
N LEU A 265 15.39 -3.32 -16.48
CA LEU A 265 15.42 -3.04 -15.03
C LEU A 265 15.57 -1.53 -14.75
N ALA A 266 16.35 -0.80 -15.57
CA ALA A 266 16.46 0.65 -15.43
C ALA A 266 15.12 1.36 -15.69
N ASP A 267 14.36 0.91 -16.68
CA ASP A 267 13.02 1.45 -16.96
C ASP A 267 12.00 1.01 -15.92
N ALA A 268 12.10 -0.21 -15.39
CA ALA A 268 11.26 -0.68 -14.30
C ALA A 268 11.42 0.17 -13.04
N ARG A 269 12.65 0.60 -12.71
CA ARG A 269 12.92 1.51 -11.58
C ARG A 269 12.16 2.83 -11.70
N LYS A 270 12.12 3.43 -12.90
CA LYS A 270 11.32 4.65 -13.14
C LYS A 270 9.83 4.43 -12.89
N GLY A 271 9.33 3.23 -13.27
CA GLY A 271 7.96 2.84 -12.96
C GLY A 271 7.72 2.71 -11.46
N ILE A 272 8.65 2.11 -10.73
CA ILE A 272 8.62 1.99 -9.27
C ILE A 272 8.58 3.38 -8.62
N ASP A 273 9.53 4.26 -8.99
CA ASP A 273 9.60 5.63 -8.46
C ASP A 273 8.28 6.39 -8.64
N MET A 274 7.56 6.15 -9.75
CA MET A 274 6.26 6.78 -10.02
C MET A 274 5.19 6.34 -9.01
N TYR A 275 5.16 5.05 -8.62
CA TYR A 275 4.19 4.52 -7.66
C TYR A 275 4.58 4.82 -6.20
N GLU A 276 5.87 4.90 -5.90
CA GLU A 276 6.41 5.22 -4.58
C GLU A 276 6.45 6.72 -4.28
N ASN A 277 6.25 7.56 -5.29
CA ASN A 277 6.24 9.00 -5.11
C ASN A 277 5.32 9.41 -3.96
N ASP A 278 5.76 10.39 -3.17
CA ASP A 278 5.09 10.93 -1.98
C ASP A 278 3.60 11.25 -2.15
N LYS A 279 3.16 11.55 -3.37
CA LYS A 279 1.76 11.85 -3.67
C LYS A 279 0.90 10.62 -3.94
N VAL A 280 1.50 9.50 -4.27
CA VAL A 280 0.81 8.27 -4.70
C VAL A 280 0.96 7.15 -3.67
N ASN A 281 2.17 6.87 -3.21
CA ASN A 281 2.53 5.91 -2.16
C ASN A 281 1.77 4.57 -2.26
N VAL A 282 1.93 3.88 -3.39
CA VAL A 282 1.28 2.59 -3.67
C VAL A 282 2.24 1.45 -3.35
N PRO A 283 1.84 0.42 -2.59
CA PRO A 283 2.64 -0.78 -2.38
C PRO A 283 2.96 -1.49 -3.70
N ILE A 284 4.21 -1.94 -3.87
CA ILE A 284 4.69 -2.55 -5.10
C ILE A 284 5.09 -4.00 -4.88
N LEU A 285 4.72 -4.86 -5.83
CA LEU A 285 5.20 -6.22 -6.01
C LEU A 285 5.96 -6.29 -7.34
N GLY A 286 7.19 -6.73 -7.32
CA GLY A 286 8.04 -6.94 -8.50
C GLY A 286 8.31 -8.40 -8.79
#